data_a902b2028ee2c42f87fae581536d72fb
#
_entry.id   a902b2028ee2c42f87fae581536d72fb
#
_cell.length_a   1.000
_cell.length_b   1.000
_cell.length_c   1.000
_cell.angle_alpha   90.00
_cell.angle_beta   90.00
_cell.angle_gamma   90.00
#
_symmetry.space_group_name_H-M   'P 1'
#
loop_
_entity.id
_entity.type
_entity.pdbx_description
1 polymer ?
#
loop_
_entity_poly.entity_id
_entity_poly.type
_entity_poly.pdbx_seq_one_letter_code
_entity_poly.pdbx_strand_id
1 'polypeptide(L)'
;MDILQINKPGTKLQGWLSIDYWSIRLLMFYIFTMPFVSAFAYTDIISLPLIFALFLFILMIVKIIQSGKLPKGFLGFDLVIISLFSFLVLFSFIINGWGNAKSLNHTVAYLSTFMLFYVGIKFTLFNIHDKNFILKRILQFITYATIISALYGNVEFISSNFFGLNINDYIPRPNEAEEFYNPTVLALFYRARGFASESGVYTQMLELFAPLTIYFMYFSGQCKWLKVMKALFTVSIILSIIFAASSATFIIIPLAILFSLFVYIKKVIHFLVKKSWIFYLKTMFVLLSVLVINSYLSIYTSILLSISEKLDSNSLGDRQDRINFFFTEFSKFSPATKLIGAGPAASNILGFEGNGTIISLYYNVAFELGIIGFFLLLSILGYVFLHNFFIKSKIGFFLIISVISGIMHYYFVNNYYVPWFWFIAAFTIFCSKKFANE
;
A
#
# COMPACT_ATOMS: atom_id res chain seq x y z
N MET A 1 10.71 23.87 -15.85
CA MET A 1 12.07 23.66 -15.34
C MET A 1 12.42 24.80 -14.40
N ASP A 2 11.72 24.89 -13.25
CA ASP A 2 11.95 25.94 -12.24
C ASP A 2 12.20 25.24 -10.89
N ILE A 3 13.42 24.70 -10.78
CA ILE A 3 13.86 23.94 -9.59
C ILE A 3 14.48 24.86 -8.52
N LEU A 4 14.65 26.17 -8.79
CA LEU A 4 15.47 27.01 -7.94
C LEU A 4 15.00 28.47 -7.93
N GLN A 5 13.98 28.77 -7.13
CA GLN A 5 13.85 30.07 -6.52
C GLN A 5 13.87 29.98 -5.00
N ILE A 6 14.96 29.45 -4.46
CA ILE A 6 15.44 29.72 -3.10
C ILE A 6 16.85 30.29 -3.31
N ASN A 7 16.96 31.51 -3.82
CA ASN A 7 18.28 32.12 -4.01
C ASN A 7 18.28 33.58 -3.55
N LYS A 8 18.72 33.76 -2.31
CA LYS A 8 19.54 34.92 -2.00
C LYS A 8 20.97 34.55 -2.39
N PRO A 9 21.72 35.39 -3.15
CA PRO A 9 23.09 35.11 -3.53
C PRO A 9 23.95 35.12 -2.26
N GLY A 10 24.49 33.99 -1.90
CA GLY A 10 25.33 33.77 -0.71
C GLY A 10 25.12 32.42 0.01
N THR A 11 24.04 31.70 -0.26
CA THR A 11 23.65 30.53 0.54
C THR A 11 23.66 29.19 -0.22
N LYS A 12 24.16 29.11 -1.45
CA LYS A 12 24.10 27.89 -2.27
C LYS A 12 24.79 26.67 -1.62
N LEU A 13 25.95 26.83 -1.02
CA LEU A 13 26.69 25.75 -0.36
C LEU A 13 26.03 25.32 0.95
N GLN A 14 25.48 26.26 1.73
CA GLN A 14 24.77 25.93 2.98
C GLN A 14 23.46 25.19 2.74
N GLY A 15 22.77 25.43 1.61
CA GLY A 15 21.55 24.71 1.25
C GLY A 15 21.79 23.22 0.98
N TRP A 16 22.90 22.85 0.38
CA TRP A 16 23.22 21.45 0.03
C TRP A 16 23.58 20.59 1.25
N LEU A 17 24.05 21.20 2.33
CA LEU A 17 24.41 20.53 3.57
C LEU A 17 23.23 20.45 4.55
N SER A 18 22.06 21.03 4.22
CA SER A 18 20.92 21.02 5.14
C SER A 18 20.25 19.64 5.20
N ILE A 19 19.98 19.18 6.42
CA ILE A 19 19.25 17.91 6.66
C ILE A 19 17.87 17.95 5.99
N ASP A 20 17.19 19.09 5.97
CA ASP A 20 15.87 19.26 5.38
C ASP A 20 15.89 19.03 3.85
N TYR A 21 16.95 19.47 3.17
CA TYR A 21 17.15 19.21 1.75
C TYR A 21 17.28 17.71 1.44
N TRP A 22 18.12 17.01 2.21
CA TRP A 22 18.31 15.57 2.03
C TRP A 22 17.06 14.77 2.43
N SER A 23 16.37 15.19 3.49
CA SER A 23 15.11 14.55 3.90
C SER A 23 14.04 14.60 2.79
N ILE A 24 13.91 15.74 2.09
CA ILE A 24 12.97 15.86 0.97
C ILE A 24 13.39 14.94 -0.18
N ARG A 25 14.66 14.93 -0.56
CA ARG A 25 15.14 14.09 -1.67
C ARG A 25 14.99 12.60 -1.37
N LEU A 26 15.42 12.17 -0.20
CA LEU A 26 15.29 10.78 0.24
C LEU A 26 13.82 10.36 0.33
N LEU A 27 12.93 11.25 0.79
CA LEU A 27 11.49 10.98 0.78
C LEU A 27 10.96 10.78 -0.65
N MET A 28 11.42 11.58 -1.63
CA MET A 28 11.01 11.40 -3.02
C MET A 28 11.55 10.09 -3.61
N PHE A 29 12.82 9.73 -3.32
CA PHE A 29 13.37 8.43 -3.73
C PHE A 29 12.65 7.27 -3.06
N TYR A 30 12.35 7.37 -1.77
CA TYR A 30 11.55 6.39 -1.05
C TYR A 30 10.20 6.15 -1.75
N ILE A 31 9.46 7.22 -2.04
CA ILE A 31 8.15 7.10 -2.72
C ILE A 31 8.30 6.51 -4.12
N PHE A 32 9.28 6.95 -4.87
CA PHE A 32 9.54 6.44 -6.22
C PHE A 32 9.89 4.96 -6.23
N THR A 33 10.63 4.49 -5.23
CA THR A 33 11.08 3.09 -5.13
C THR A 33 10.05 2.16 -4.50
N MET A 34 8.94 2.67 -3.98
CA MET A 34 7.91 1.83 -3.36
C MET A 34 7.40 0.66 -4.21
N PRO A 35 7.26 0.74 -5.55
CA PRO A 35 6.91 -0.43 -6.35
C PRO A 35 7.95 -1.55 -6.30
N PHE A 36 9.22 -1.23 -6.04
CA PHE A 36 10.35 -2.17 -6.12
C PHE A 36 10.59 -2.89 -4.78
N VAL A 37 9.54 -3.48 -4.23
CA VAL A 37 9.64 -4.21 -2.95
C VAL A 37 10.32 -5.56 -3.10
N SER A 38 10.23 -6.20 -4.26
CA SER A 38 10.88 -7.47 -4.58
C SER A 38 11.91 -7.31 -5.72
N ALA A 39 11.57 -6.53 -6.74
CA ALA A 39 12.49 -6.23 -7.83
C ALA A 39 13.66 -5.36 -7.33
N PHE A 40 14.88 -5.72 -7.73
CA PHE A 40 16.12 -5.05 -7.32
C PHE A 40 16.37 -5.04 -5.80
N ALA A 41 15.70 -5.90 -5.05
CA ALA A 41 16.00 -6.10 -3.64
C ALA A 41 17.36 -6.80 -3.48
N TYR A 42 18.09 -6.47 -2.42
CA TYR A 42 19.38 -7.12 -2.12
C TYR A 42 19.18 -8.51 -1.50
N THR A 43 18.16 -8.64 -0.66
CA THR A 43 17.71 -9.91 -0.07
C THR A 43 16.19 -9.84 0.04
N ASP A 44 15.54 -10.94 0.44
CA ASP A 44 14.08 -10.96 0.71
C ASP A 44 13.63 -9.91 1.73
N ILE A 45 14.56 -9.46 2.59
CA ILE A 45 14.28 -8.51 3.65
C ILE A 45 14.68 -7.10 3.24
N ILE A 46 15.81 -6.95 2.52
CA ILE A 46 16.40 -5.65 2.20
C ILE A 46 15.96 -5.17 0.83
N SER A 47 14.81 -4.50 0.79
CA SER A 47 14.26 -3.87 -0.40
C SER A 47 14.74 -2.42 -0.57
N LEU A 48 14.66 -1.89 -1.80
CA LEU A 48 15.03 -0.49 -2.07
C LEU A 48 14.26 0.52 -1.19
N PRO A 49 12.93 0.44 -1.04
CA PRO A 49 12.22 1.37 -0.15
C PRO A 49 12.66 1.24 1.32
N LEU A 50 13.06 0.06 1.80
CA LEU A 50 13.57 -0.11 3.16
C LEU A 50 14.87 0.67 3.37
N ILE A 51 15.79 0.64 2.40
CA ILE A 51 17.07 1.38 2.47
C ILE A 51 16.80 2.89 2.60
N PHE A 52 15.93 3.45 1.75
CA PHE A 52 15.62 4.88 1.83
C PHE A 52 14.85 5.26 3.10
N ALA A 53 13.97 4.39 3.60
CA ALA A 53 13.29 4.60 4.88
C ALA A 53 14.28 4.61 6.06
N LEU A 54 15.27 3.72 6.04
CA LEU A 54 16.33 3.68 7.05
C LEU A 54 17.14 4.99 7.06
N PHE A 55 17.55 5.49 5.89
CA PHE A 55 18.23 6.78 5.80
C PHE A 55 17.36 7.94 6.31
N LEU A 56 16.07 7.96 5.99
CA LEU A 56 15.14 8.95 6.52
C LEU A 56 15.02 8.87 8.05
N PHE A 57 15.01 7.67 8.60
CA PHE A 57 14.95 7.45 10.04
C PHE A 57 16.24 7.93 10.73
N ILE A 58 17.41 7.67 10.14
CA ILE A 58 18.69 8.19 10.63
C ILE A 58 18.68 9.72 10.61
N LEU A 59 18.24 10.35 9.50
CA LEU A 59 18.13 11.81 9.43
C LEU A 59 17.14 12.38 10.46
N MET A 60 16.06 11.67 10.76
CA MET A 60 15.15 12.02 11.84
C MET A 60 15.88 12.09 13.19
N ILE A 61 16.64 11.04 13.53
CA ILE A 61 17.41 11.01 14.79
C ILE A 61 18.39 12.17 14.86
N VAL A 62 19.18 12.37 13.79
CA VAL A 62 20.14 13.48 13.72
C VAL A 62 19.45 14.84 13.88
N LYS A 63 18.29 15.04 13.25
CA LYS A 63 17.52 16.29 13.35
C LYS A 63 16.98 16.52 14.77
N ILE A 64 16.51 15.47 15.44
CA ILE A 64 16.03 15.55 16.82
C ILE A 64 17.19 15.93 17.76
N ILE A 65 18.35 15.29 17.59
CA ILE A 65 19.55 15.60 18.40
C ILE A 65 19.99 17.07 18.18
N GLN A 66 20.02 17.53 16.93
CA GLN A 66 20.44 18.90 16.61
C GLN A 66 19.46 19.98 17.08
N SER A 67 18.14 19.72 16.95
CA SER A 67 17.13 20.74 17.23
C SER A 67 16.62 20.71 18.68
N GLY A 68 16.78 19.58 19.37
CA GLY A 68 16.19 19.33 20.68
C GLY A 68 14.64 19.39 20.70
N LYS A 69 14.00 19.43 19.52
CA LYS A 69 12.55 19.67 19.40
C LYS A 69 11.92 18.71 18.40
N LEU A 70 10.69 18.30 18.72
CA LEU A 70 9.85 17.55 17.79
C LEU A 70 9.01 18.49 16.93
N PRO A 71 8.72 18.13 15.66
CA PRO A 71 7.86 18.94 14.80
C PRO A 71 6.46 19.14 15.40
N LYS A 72 5.89 20.33 15.20
CA LYS A 72 4.53 20.63 15.67
C LYS A 72 3.52 19.69 15.01
N GLY A 73 2.69 19.04 15.81
CA GLY A 73 1.67 18.09 15.34
C GLY A 73 2.18 16.67 15.06
N PHE A 74 3.48 16.41 15.24
CA PHE A 74 4.05 15.08 15.12
C PHE A 74 3.52 14.13 16.21
N LEU A 75 3.49 14.59 17.46
CA LEU A 75 2.92 13.82 18.56
C LEU A 75 1.42 13.69 18.37
N GLY A 76 0.92 12.48 18.50
CA GLY A 76 -0.49 12.15 18.38
C GLY A 76 -0.80 10.81 19.04
N PHE A 77 -2.07 10.52 19.19
CA PHE A 77 -2.55 9.29 19.83
C PHE A 77 -2.09 8.02 19.07
N ASP A 78 -1.90 8.13 17.75
CA ASP A 78 -1.32 7.08 16.92
C ASP A 78 0.05 6.61 17.40
N LEU A 79 0.92 7.54 17.83
CA LEU A 79 2.24 7.16 18.36
C LEU A 79 2.14 6.42 19.68
N VAL A 80 1.15 6.76 20.51
CA VAL A 80 0.89 6.02 21.76
C VAL A 80 0.46 4.59 21.45
N ILE A 81 -0.47 4.40 20.52
CA ILE A 81 -0.94 3.06 20.13
C ILE A 81 0.21 2.24 19.52
N ILE A 82 1.02 2.86 18.63
CA ILE A 82 2.19 2.20 18.03
C ILE A 82 3.22 1.81 19.08
N SER A 83 3.46 2.67 20.07
CA SER A 83 4.38 2.35 21.17
C SER A 83 3.89 1.18 22.00
N LEU A 84 2.60 1.14 22.32
CA LEU A 84 1.97 0.02 23.03
C LEU A 84 2.02 -1.27 22.20
N PHE A 85 1.75 -1.18 20.91
CA PHE A 85 1.87 -2.33 20.00
C PHE A 85 3.31 -2.83 19.93
N SER A 86 4.28 -1.95 19.77
CA SER A 86 5.71 -2.29 19.73
C SER A 86 6.18 -2.92 21.05
N PHE A 87 5.71 -2.38 22.18
CA PHE A 87 5.96 -2.97 23.49
C PHE A 87 5.38 -4.38 23.59
N LEU A 88 4.15 -4.59 23.15
CA LEU A 88 3.51 -5.92 23.14
C LEU A 88 4.25 -6.91 22.25
N VAL A 89 4.75 -6.48 21.08
CA VAL A 89 5.57 -7.32 20.18
C VAL A 89 6.83 -7.79 20.91
N LEU A 90 7.56 -6.87 21.56
CA LEU A 90 8.76 -7.20 22.33
C LEU A 90 8.45 -8.11 23.52
N PHE A 91 7.38 -7.82 24.25
CA PHE A 91 6.95 -8.60 25.39
C PHE A 91 6.56 -10.04 25.00
N SER A 92 5.75 -10.17 23.94
CA SER A 92 5.36 -11.49 23.41
C SER A 92 6.57 -12.27 22.88
N PHE A 93 7.53 -11.59 22.23
CA PHE A 93 8.79 -12.22 21.81
C PHE A 93 9.60 -12.75 22.99
N ILE A 94 9.79 -11.94 24.05
CA ILE A 94 10.58 -12.33 25.22
C ILE A 94 9.97 -13.56 25.90
N ILE A 95 8.64 -13.63 26.01
CA ILE A 95 7.95 -14.73 26.71
C ILE A 95 7.88 -15.98 25.85
N ASN A 96 7.51 -15.85 24.56
CA ASN A 96 7.12 -16.99 23.74
C ASN A 96 8.03 -17.22 22.52
N GLY A 97 8.87 -16.27 22.15
CA GLY A 97 9.70 -16.33 20.94
C GLY A 97 11.20 -16.39 21.17
N TRP A 98 11.65 -16.28 22.44
CA TRP A 98 13.07 -16.21 22.76
C TRP A 98 13.85 -17.43 22.28
N GLY A 99 14.98 -17.19 21.63
CA GLY A 99 15.83 -18.25 21.08
C GLY A 99 15.45 -18.78 19.70
N ASN A 100 14.34 -18.31 19.11
CA ASN A 100 13.92 -18.70 17.77
C ASN A 100 14.23 -17.62 16.74
N ALA A 101 15.06 -17.93 15.72
CA ALA A 101 15.47 -16.99 14.70
C ALA A 101 14.29 -16.45 13.84
N LYS A 102 13.26 -17.28 13.54
CA LYS A 102 12.07 -16.84 12.82
C LYS A 102 11.27 -15.82 13.63
N SER A 103 11.13 -16.08 14.94
CA SER A 103 10.44 -15.16 15.86
C SER A 103 11.17 -13.81 15.97
N LEU A 104 12.50 -13.84 16.01
CA LEU A 104 13.32 -12.61 15.98
C LEU A 104 13.09 -11.83 14.67
N ASN A 105 13.12 -12.51 13.52
CA ASN A 105 12.90 -11.87 12.22
C ASN A 105 11.53 -11.21 12.12
N HIS A 106 10.45 -11.87 12.58
CA HIS A 106 9.11 -11.27 12.61
C HIS A 106 9.03 -10.09 13.59
N THR A 107 9.70 -10.20 14.75
CA THR A 107 9.79 -9.09 15.71
C THR A 107 10.44 -7.86 15.07
N VAL A 108 11.58 -8.06 14.41
CA VAL A 108 12.27 -6.99 13.68
C VAL A 108 11.39 -6.43 12.56
N ALA A 109 10.66 -7.29 11.83
CA ALA A 109 9.74 -6.86 10.78
C ALA A 109 8.61 -5.97 11.32
N TYR A 110 7.97 -6.33 12.44
CA TYR A 110 6.96 -5.49 13.09
C TYR A 110 7.53 -4.13 13.51
N LEU A 111 8.65 -4.14 14.23
CA LEU A 111 9.26 -2.91 14.73
C LEU A 111 9.75 -2.01 13.60
N SER A 112 10.43 -2.57 12.60
CA SER A 112 10.91 -1.81 11.44
C SER A 112 9.77 -1.20 10.64
N THR A 113 8.68 -1.93 10.45
CA THR A 113 7.49 -1.44 9.77
C THR A 113 6.96 -0.17 10.42
N PHE A 114 6.74 -0.17 11.73
CA PHE A 114 6.22 1.00 12.42
C PHE A 114 7.26 2.11 12.54
N MET A 115 8.50 1.80 12.88
CA MET A 115 9.53 2.82 13.10
C MET A 115 9.97 3.47 11.79
N LEU A 116 10.25 2.68 10.74
CA LEU A 116 10.78 3.19 9.49
C LEU A 116 9.67 3.71 8.56
N PHE A 117 8.62 2.90 8.32
CA PHE A 117 7.63 3.24 7.30
C PHE A 117 6.51 4.14 7.80
N TYR A 118 6.34 4.26 9.12
CA TYR A 118 5.35 5.16 9.69
C TYR A 118 5.97 6.32 10.46
N VAL A 119 6.70 6.07 11.55
CA VAL A 119 7.22 7.12 12.44
C VAL A 119 8.24 8.01 11.72
N GLY A 120 9.23 7.42 11.03
CA GLY A 120 10.25 8.15 10.26
C GLY A 120 9.64 8.99 9.15
N ILE A 121 8.68 8.41 8.42
CA ILE A 121 7.96 9.12 7.35
C ILE A 121 7.09 10.24 7.92
N LYS A 122 6.30 9.97 8.96
CA LYS A 122 5.48 10.97 9.64
C LYS A 122 6.33 12.14 10.12
N PHE A 123 7.46 11.87 10.79
CA PHE A 123 8.38 12.91 11.23
C PHE A 123 8.84 13.78 10.06
N THR A 124 9.29 13.16 8.98
CA THR A 124 9.77 13.87 7.79
C THR A 124 8.69 14.77 7.20
N LEU A 125 7.44 14.28 7.07
CA LEU A 125 6.31 15.04 6.58
C LEU A 125 5.99 16.27 7.45
N PHE A 126 6.05 16.12 8.78
CA PHE A 126 5.71 17.20 9.71
C PHE A 126 6.86 18.21 9.90
N ASN A 127 8.11 17.80 9.66
CA ASN A 127 9.29 18.66 9.77
C ASN A 127 9.43 19.67 8.61
N ILE A 128 8.84 19.38 7.44
CA ILE A 128 8.94 20.25 6.27
C ILE A 128 8.00 21.45 6.42
N HIS A 129 8.57 22.67 6.28
CA HIS A 129 7.83 23.91 6.47
C HIS A 129 6.78 24.16 5.37
N ASP A 130 7.17 24.04 4.10
CA ASP A 130 6.23 24.24 2.97
C ASP A 130 5.40 22.99 2.71
N LYS A 131 4.26 22.92 3.39
CA LYS A 131 3.31 21.81 3.28
C LYS A 131 2.65 21.71 1.90
N ASN A 132 2.53 22.81 1.15
CA ASN A 132 1.96 22.80 -0.20
C ASN A 132 2.95 22.23 -1.21
N PHE A 133 4.19 22.66 -1.12
CA PHE A 133 5.27 22.13 -1.95
C PHE A 133 5.44 20.64 -1.77
N ILE A 134 5.54 20.17 -0.52
CA ILE A 134 5.75 18.75 -0.25
C ILE A 134 4.55 17.89 -0.68
N LEU A 135 3.31 18.34 -0.45
CA LEU A 135 2.11 17.65 -0.91
C LEU A 135 2.12 17.45 -2.43
N LYS A 136 2.43 18.52 -3.18
CA LYS A 136 2.55 18.45 -4.63
C LYS A 136 3.60 17.44 -5.07
N ARG A 137 4.80 17.47 -4.46
CA ARG A 137 5.90 16.58 -4.79
C ARG A 137 5.57 15.13 -4.48
N ILE A 138 4.98 14.84 -3.33
CA ILE A 138 4.53 13.49 -2.95
C ILE A 138 3.57 12.94 -4.01
N LEU A 139 2.52 13.67 -4.34
CA LEU A 139 1.55 13.25 -5.33
C LEU A 139 2.17 13.04 -6.72
N GLN A 140 3.12 13.89 -7.10
CA GLN A 140 3.86 13.76 -8.35
C GLN A 140 4.68 12.47 -8.39
N PHE A 141 5.41 12.14 -7.32
CA PHE A 141 6.25 10.94 -7.25
C PHE A 141 5.43 9.66 -7.09
N ILE A 142 4.32 9.68 -6.33
CA ILE A 142 3.33 8.59 -6.33
C ILE A 142 2.85 8.33 -7.77
N THR A 143 2.53 9.38 -8.51
CA THR A 143 2.04 9.26 -9.89
C THR A 143 3.09 8.64 -10.80
N TYR A 144 4.36 9.05 -10.71
CA TYR A 144 5.44 8.45 -11.50
C TYR A 144 5.64 6.97 -11.14
N ALA A 145 5.71 6.65 -9.86
CA ALA A 145 5.86 5.28 -9.37
C ALA A 145 4.72 4.38 -9.86
N THR A 146 3.48 4.85 -9.76
CA THR A 146 2.29 4.09 -10.20
C THR A 146 2.29 3.87 -11.70
N ILE A 147 2.59 4.90 -12.50
CA ILE A 147 2.58 4.81 -13.97
C ILE A 147 3.68 3.86 -14.45
N ILE A 148 4.90 3.98 -13.94
CA ILE A 148 6.01 3.10 -14.31
C ILE A 148 5.67 1.65 -13.97
N SER A 149 5.11 1.41 -12.80
CA SER A 149 4.71 0.08 -12.38
C SER A 149 3.57 -0.49 -13.24
N ALA A 150 2.57 0.34 -13.59
CA ALA A 150 1.48 -0.07 -14.46
C ALA A 150 1.93 -0.35 -15.89
N LEU A 151 2.81 0.49 -16.45
CA LEU A 151 3.38 0.26 -17.78
C LEU A 151 4.18 -1.04 -17.81
N TYR A 152 5.02 -1.27 -16.81
CA TYR A 152 5.78 -2.51 -16.71
C TYR A 152 4.85 -3.74 -16.60
N GLY A 153 3.84 -3.72 -15.73
CA GLY A 153 2.88 -4.82 -15.60
C GLY A 153 2.11 -5.11 -16.90
N ASN A 154 1.77 -4.08 -17.68
CA ASN A 154 1.15 -4.27 -18.99
C ASN A 154 2.13 -4.90 -20.00
N VAL A 155 3.39 -4.45 -20.03
CA VAL A 155 4.41 -5.03 -20.90
C VAL A 155 4.68 -6.48 -20.49
N GLU A 156 4.78 -6.77 -19.18
CA GLU A 156 4.91 -8.12 -18.64
C GLU A 156 3.79 -9.05 -19.14
N PHE A 157 2.53 -8.62 -19.00
CA PHE A 157 1.38 -9.40 -19.44
C PHE A 157 1.42 -9.67 -20.96
N ILE A 158 1.66 -8.62 -21.75
CA ILE A 158 1.67 -8.71 -23.22
C ILE A 158 2.83 -9.59 -23.70
N SER A 159 4.04 -9.38 -23.15
CA SER A 159 5.21 -10.15 -23.53
C SER A 159 5.06 -11.65 -23.24
N SER A 160 4.55 -11.98 -22.06
CA SER A 160 4.41 -13.37 -21.64
C SER A 160 3.29 -14.10 -22.38
N ASN A 161 2.14 -13.45 -22.61
CA ASN A 161 0.98 -14.13 -23.18
C ASN A 161 0.92 -14.13 -24.71
N PHE A 162 1.49 -13.12 -25.37
CA PHE A 162 1.40 -13.01 -26.84
C PHE A 162 2.72 -13.29 -27.55
N PHE A 163 3.85 -13.11 -26.85
CA PHE A 163 5.18 -13.31 -27.45
C PHE A 163 5.96 -14.47 -26.82
N GLY A 164 5.45 -15.08 -25.74
CA GLY A 164 6.15 -16.14 -25.01
C GLY A 164 7.45 -15.68 -24.34
N LEU A 165 7.61 -14.36 -24.13
CA LEU A 165 8.81 -13.78 -23.54
C LEU A 165 8.56 -13.44 -22.06
N ASN A 166 9.29 -14.09 -21.15
CA ASN A 166 9.25 -13.77 -19.75
C ASN A 166 10.24 -12.64 -19.43
N ILE A 167 9.76 -11.39 -19.43
CA ILE A 167 10.63 -10.24 -19.14
C ILE A 167 11.07 -10.18 -17.66
N ASN A 168 10.47 -10.95 -16.79
CA ASN A 168 10.88 -11.04 -15.39
C ASN A 168 12.24 -11.68 -15.19
N ASP A 169 12.70 -12.51 -16.15
CA ASP A 169 14.03 -13.15 -16.12
C ASP A 169 15.18 -12.12 -16.17
N TYR A 170 14.89 -10.91 -16.66
CA TYR A 170 15.86 -9.80 -16.72
C TYR A 170 15.83 -8.88 -15.46
N ILE A 171 14.91 -9.12 -14.53
CA ILE A 171 14.82 -8.32 -13.31
C ILE A 171 15.37 -9.11 -12.13
N PRO A 172 16.48 -8.67 -11.53
CA PRO A 172 17.05 -9.37 -10.38
C PRO A 172 16.08 -9.32 -9.18
N ARG A 173 15.79 -10.49 -8.63
CA ARG A 173 15.00 -10.68 -7.43
C ARG A 173 15.71 -11.73 -6.57
N PRO A 174 15.89 -11.49 -5.27
CA PRO A 174 16.46 -12.50 -4.38
C PRO A 174 15.45 -13.65 -4.19
N ASN A 175 15.98 -14.86 -3.98
CA ASN A 175 15.24 -16.07 -3.59
C ASN A 175 13.96 -16.34 -4.39
N GLU A 176 14.04 -16.19 -5.69
CA GLU A 176 13.02 -16.78 -6.52
C GLU A 176 13.23 -18.30 -6.50
N ALA A 177 12.60 -18.98 -5.55
CA ALA A 177 12.45 -20.41 -5.65
C ALA A 177 11.72 -20.72 -6.97
N GLU A 178 12.22 -21.65 -7.76
CA GLU A 178 11.66 -22.03 -9.07
C GLU A 178 10.16 -22.31 -9.01
N GLU A 179 9.64 -22.78 -7.87
CA GLU A 179 8.21 -23.01 -7.60
C GLU A 179 7.34 -21.74 -7.57
N PHE A 180 7.90 -20.58 -7.20
CA PHE A 180 7.20 -19.29 -7.27
C PHE A 180 7.29 -18.64 -8.65
N TYR A 181 8.16 -19.15 -9.51
CA TYR A 181 8.38 -18.67 -10.88
C TYR A 181 7.35 -19.11 -11.88
N ASN A 182 6.60 -20.17 -11.58
CA ASN A 182 5.51 -20.51 -12.45
C ASN A 182 4.53 -19.34 -12.44
N PRO A 183 4.51 -18.56 -13.54
CA PRO A 183 3.60 -17.46 -13.66
C PRO A 183 2.24 -18.05 -13.37
N THR A 184 1.57 -17.52 -12.35
CA THR A 184 0.28 -18.04 -11.92
C THR A 184 -0.66 -17.96 -13.12
N VAL A 185 -0.82 -19.10 -13.77
CA VAL A 185 -1.70 -19.24 -14.92
C VAL A 185 -3.12 -19.14 -14.39
N LEU A 186 -3.87 -18.18 -14.88
CA LEU A 186 -5.30 -18.13 -14.67
C LEU A 186 -5.95 -18.66 -15.94
N ALA A 187 -6.45 -19.88 -15.90
CA ALA A 187 -6.97 -20.61 -17.06
C ALA A 187 -5.97 -20.70 -18.22
N LEU A 188 -5.84 -19.66 -19.03
CA LEU A 188 -4.99 -19.63 -20.24
C LEU A 188 -3.96 -18.50 -20.23
N PHE A 189 -3.92 -17.65 -19.22
CA PHE A 189 -3.09 -16.44 -19.22
C PHE A 189 -2.15 -16.36 -18.03
N TYR A 190 -0.94 -15.91 -18.27
CA TYR A 190 0.01 -15.50 -17.26
C TYR A 190 -0.43 -14.17 -16.64
N ARG A 191 -0.49 -14.09 -15.32
CA ARG A 191 -0.91 -12.89 -14.60
C ARG A 191 0.26 -11.92 -14.41
N ALA A 192 0.01 -10.63 -14.61
CA ALA A 192 1.00 -9.61 -14.29
C ALA A 192 1.24 -9.53 -12.78
N ARG A 193 2.50 -9.45 -12.36
CA ARG A 193 2.93 -9.22 -10.97
C ARG A 193 3.71 -7.92 -10.79
N GLY A 194 4.01 -7.24 -11.89
CA GLY A 194 4.77 -6.00 -11.87
C GLY A 194 6.14 -6.18 -11.21
N PHE A 195 6.52 -5.25 -10.34
CA PHE A 195 7.75 -5.32 -9.57
C PHE A 195 7.59 -6.02 -8.20
N ALA A 196 6.40 -6.54 -7.90
CA ALA A 196 6.14 -7.29 -6.67
C ALA A 196 6.49 -8.79 -6.83
N SER A 197 6.46 -9.53 -5.73
CA SER A 197 6.67 -10.98 -5.71
C SER A 197 5.54 -11.74 -6.40
N GLU A 198 4.31 -11.26 -6.21
CA GLU A 198 3.10 -11.90 -6.74
C GLU A 198 2.04 -10.86 -7.16
N SER A 199 1.09 -11.28 -7.98
CA SER A 199 0.04 -10.40 -8.52
C SER A 199 -0.89 -9.81 -7.47
N GLY A 200 -1.16 -10.52 -6.35
CA GLY A 200 -1.95 -10.01 -5.25
C GLY A 200 -1.28 -8.83 -4.55
N VAL A 201 0.02 -8.94 -4.27
CA VAL A 201 0.85 -7.87 -3.69
C VAL A 201 0.96 -6.68 -4.66
N TYR A 202 1.11 -6.97 -5.96
CA TYR A 202 1.13 -5.92 -6.98
C TYR A 202 -0.16 -5.09 -7.02
N THR A 203 -1.30 -5.76 -7.00
CA THR A 203 -2.58 -5.04 -7.02
C THR A 203 -2.83 -4.24 -5.77
N GLN A 204 -2.37 -4.67 -4.60
CA GLN A 204 -2.44 -3.89 -3.37
C GLN A 204 -1.74 -2.52 -3.54
N MET A 205 -0.57 -2.49 -4.16
CA MET A 205 0.12 -1.22 -4.46
C MET A 205 -0.73 -0.32 -5.37
N LEU A 206 -1.31 -0.90 -6.42
CA LEU A 206 -2.18 -0.14 -7.32
C LEU A 206 -3.45 0.38 -6.63
N GLU A 207 -4.09 -0.43 -5.78
CA GLU A 207 -5.26 -0.04 -4.98
C GLU A 207 -4.98 1.17 -4.09
N LEU A 208 -3.78 1.24 -3.52
CA LEU A 208 -3.37 2.31 -2.62
C LEU A 208 -2.98 3.59 -3.38
N PHE A 209 -2.30 3.47 -4.51
CA PHE A 209 -1.68 4.61 -5.19
C PHE A 209 -2.46 5.11 -6.41
N ALA A 210 -3.22 4.26 -7.11
CA ALA A 210 -4.00 4.68 -8.27
C ALA A 210 -5.03 5.79 -7.95
N PRO A 211 -5.78 5.74 -6.82
CA PRO A 211 -6.68 6.84 -6.48
C PRO A 211 -5.97 8.18 -6.37
N LEU A 212 -4.82 8.23 -5.69
CA LEU A 212 -4.02 9.46 -5.54
C LEU A 212 -3.42 9.93 -6.86
N THR A 213 -3.03 9.00 -7.72
CA THR A 213 -2.56 9.29 -9.09
C THR A 213 -3.66 9.94 -9.92
N ILE A 214 -4.88 9.40 -9.89
CA ILE A 214 -6.05 9.97 -10.56
C ILE A 214 -6.37 11.35 -9.98
N TYR A 215 -6.32 11.52 -8.66
CA TYR A 215 -6.48 12.82 -8.03
C TYR A 215 -5.47 13.84 -8.57
N PHE A 216 -4.18 13.50 -8.59
CA PHE A 216 -3.13 14.39 -9.07
C PHE A 216 -3.32 14.78 -10.53
N MET A 217 -3.61 13.81 -11.40
CA MET A 217 -3.76 14.04 -12.83
C MET A 217 -4.96 14.94 -13.18
N TYR A 218 -6.11 14.74 -12.53
CA TYR A 218 -7.36 15.35 -12.95
C TYR A 218 -7.92 16.43 -12.02
N PHE A 219 -7.63 16.35 -10.72
CA PHE A 219 -8.33 17.16 -9.71
C PHE A 219 -7.44 18.14 -8.95
N SER A 220 -6.12 17.92 -8.94
CA SER A 220 -5.20 18.79 -8.19
C SER A 220 -4.97 20.15 -8.84
N GLY A 221 -5.24 20.29 -10.14
CA GLY A 221 -4.90 21.48 -10.94
C GLY A 221 -3.38 21.65 -11.17
N GLN A 222 -2.54 20.78 -10.63
CA GLN A 222 -1.08 20.92 -10.65
C GLN A 222 -0.40 20.12 -11.76
N CYS A 223 -1.09 19.15 -12.35
CA CYS A 223 -0.58 18.32 -13.44
C CYS A 223 -0.82 19.01 -14.79
N LYS A 224 0.28 19.39 -15.46
CA LYS A 224 0.26 20.08 -16.75
C LYS A 224 0.27 19.14 -17.97
N TRP A 225 0.13 17.83 -17.78
CA TRP A 225 0.14 16.87 -18.89
C TRP A 225 -1.06 17.04 -19.81
N LEU A 226 -0.86 16.71 -21.08
CA LEU A 226 -1.92 16.70 -22.08
C LEU A 226 -3.07 15.77 -21.67
N LYS A 227 -4.30 16.12 -22.04
CA LYS A 227 -5.48 15.30 -21.72
C LYS A 227 -5.36 13.87 -22.24
N VAL A 228 -4.77 13.71 -23.44
CA VAL A 228 -4.54 12.39 -24.05
C VAL A 228 -3.57 11.55 -23.20
N MET A 229 -2.45 12.14 -22.75
CA MET A 229 -1.50 11.43 -21.88
C MET A 229 -2.15 10.97 -20.56
N LYS A 230 -2.95 11.85 -19.94
CA LYS A 230 -3.69 11.48 -18.72
C LYS A 230 -4.64 10.33 -18.97
N ALA A 231 -5.34 10.32 -20.11
CA ALA A 231 -6.23 9.23 -20.49
C ALA A 231 -5.46 7.93 -20.72
N LEU A 232 -4.36 7.97 -21.47
CA LEU A 232 -3.51 6.79 -21.73
C LEU A 232 -2.96 6.18 -20.45
N PHE A 233 -2.46 7.00 -19.51
CA PHE A 233 -1.97 6.51 -18.22
C PHE A 233 -3.09 5.94 -17.35
N THR A 234 -4.28 6.55 -17.37
CA THR A 234 -5.44 6.00 -16.65
C THR A 234 -5.85 4.64 -17.21
N VAL A 235 -5.90 4.51 -18.53
CA VAL A 235 -6.18 3.21 -19.20
C VAL A 235 -5.09 2.20 -18.85
N SER A 236 -3.81 2.60 -18.88
CA SER A 236 -2.69 1.72 -18.50
C SER A 236 -2.84 1.19 -17.07
N ILE A 237 -3.23 2.02 -16.10
CA ILE A 237 -3.46 1.60 -14.71
C ILE A 237 -4.62 0.60 -14.63
N ILE A 238 -5.73 0.89 -15.30
CA ILE A 238 -6.91 0.00 -15.33
C ILE A 238 -6.55 -1.35 -15.93
N LEU A 239 -5.88 -1.36 -17.09
CA LEU A 239 -5.44 -2.59 -17.74
C LEU A 239 -4.50 -3.39 -16.84
N SER A 240 -3.60 -2.72 -16.15
CA SER A 240 -2.64 -3.37 -15.25
C SER A 240 -3.36 -4.07 -14.07
N ILE A 241 -4.42 -3.47 -13.52
CA ILE A 241 -5.26 -4.10 -12.49
C ILE A 241 -5.98 -5.33 -13.06
N ILE A 242 -6.51 -5.23 -14.29
CA ILE A 242 -7.18 -6.34 -14.97
C ILE A 242 -6.19 -7.47 -15.25
N PHE A 243 -5.02 -7.18 -15.79
CA PHE A 243 -3.99 -8.16 -16.16
C PHE A 243 -3.35 -8.86 -14.94
N ALA A 244 -3.33 -8.21 -13.79
CA ALA A 244 -2.93 -8.86 -12.55
C ALA A 244 -3.98 -9.87 -12.03
N ALA A 245 -5.25 -9.76 -12.48
CA ALA A 245 -6.34 -10.70 -12.24
C ALA A 245 -6.45 -11.17 -10.77
N SER A 246 -6.35 -10.23 -9.82
CA SER A 246 -6.50 -10.52 -8.39
C SER A 246 -7.97 -10.52 -7.99
N SER A 247 -8.49 -11.67 -7.56
CA SER A 247 -9.90 -11.78 -7.12
C SER A 247 -10.22 -10.85 -5.93
N ALA A 248 -9.29 -10.66 -5.01
CA ALA A 248 -9.45 -9.72 -3.90
C ALA A 248 -9.67 -8.29 -4.41
N THR A 249 -8.88 -7.85 -5.37
CA THR A 249 -8.92 -6.50 -5.93
C THR A 249 -10.24 -6.20 -6.64
N PHE A 250 -10.81 -7.17 -7.35
CA PHE A 250 -12.12 -7.02 -8.01
C PHE A 250 -13.28 -6.82 -7.02
N ILE A 251 -13.11 -7.24 -5.77
CA ILE A 251 -14.08 -7.00 -4.69
C ILE A 251 -13.73 -5.69 -3.96
N ILE A 252 -12.47 -5.48 -3.62
CA ILE A 252 -12.01 -4.38 -2.78
C ILE A 252 -12.25 -3.03 -3.45
N ILE A 253 -11.83 -2.84 -4.70
CA ILE A 253 -11.93 -1.54 -5.39
C ILE A 253 -13.39 -1.06 -5.49
N PRO A 254 -14.36 -1.86 -5.99
CA PRO A 254 -15.76 -1.43 -6.03
C PRO A 254 -16.31 -1.10 -4.64
N LEU A 255 -16.04 -1.93 -3.62
CA LEU A 255 -16.50 -1.68 -2.26
C LEU A 255 -15.88 -0.41 -1.66
N ALA A 256 -14.58 -0.18 -1.86
CA ALA A 256 -13.92 1.03 -1.40
C ALA A 256 -14.48 2.29 -2.08
N ILE A 257 -14.77 2.22 -3.38
CA ILE A 257 -15.42 3.32 -4.12
C ILE A 257 -16.84 3.55 -3.59
N LEU A 258 -17.66 2.51 -3.47
CA LEU A 258 -19.04 2.62 -2.96
C LEU A 258 -19.07 3.21 -1.56
N PHE A 259 -18.21 2.75 -0.67
CA PHE A 259 -18.11 3.29 0.67
C PHE A 259 -17.69 4.77 0.65
N SER A 260 -16.71 5.12 -0.18
CA SER A 260 -16.25 6.51 -0.32
C SER A 260 -17.33 7.42 -0.89
N LEU A 261 -18.11 6.93 -1.85
CA LEU A 261 -19.28 7.64 -2.38
C LEU A 261 -20.34 7.86 -1.28
N PHE A 262 -20.58 6.85 -0.44
CA PHE A 262 -21.50 6.97 0.69
C PHE A 262 -21.04 8.05 1.69
N VAL A 263 -19.77 8.04 2.08
CA VAL A 263 -19.18 9.03 3.00
C VAL A 263 -19.27 10.46 2.44
N TYR A 264 -19.05 10.61 1.12
CA TYR A 264 -19.06 11.91 0.45
C TYR A 264 -20.36 12.20 -0.29
N ILE A 265 -21.45 11.48 0.00
CA ILE A 265 -22.70 11.48 -0.79
C ILE A 265 -23.26 12.89 -1.03
N LYS A 266 -23.25 13.76 -0.01
CA LYS A 266 -23.72 15.15 -0.17
C LYS A 266 -22.90 15.94 -1.20
N LYS A 267 -21.56 15.75 -1.22
CA LYS A 267 -20.68 16.39 -2.20
C LYS A 267 -20.84 15.81 -3.59
N VAL A 268 -21.06 14.49 -3.67
CA VAL A 268 -21.29 13.77 -4.94
C VAL A 268 -22.61 14.21 -5.56
N ILE A 269 -23.69 14.23 -4.80
CA ILE A 269 -25.01 14.71 -5.29
C ILE A 269 -24.88 16.15 -5.79
N HIS A 270 -24.28 17.04 -4.99
CA HIS A 270 -24.07 18.44 -5.40
C HIS A 270 -23.24 18.56 -6.69
N PHE A 271 -22.21 17.72 -6.86
CA PHE A 271 -21.41 17.67 -8.08
C PHE A 271 -22.23 17.18 -9.27
N LEU A 272 -23.01 16.11 -9.11
CA LEU A 272 -23.83 15.54 -10.17
C LEU A 272 -24.91 16.55 -10.62
N VAL A 273 -25.63 17.15 -9.69
CA VAL A 273 -26.69 18.13 -10.00
C VAL A 273 -26.16 19.34 -10.79
N LYS A 274 -24.90 19.72 -10.60
CA LYS A 274 -24.27 20.83 -11.32
C LYS A 274 -23.74 20.47 -12.72
N LYS A 275 -23.76 19.18 -13.11
CA LYS A 275 -23.22 18.75 -14.40
C LYS A 275 -24.21 18.98 -15.53
N SER A 276 -23.69 19.35 -16.70
CA SER A 276 -24.49 19.52 -17.92
C SER A 276 -24.98 18.18 -18.46
N TRP A 277 -26.09 18.17 -19.18
CA TRP A 277 -26.62 17.00 -19.91
C TRP A 277 -25.55 16.33 -20.80
N ILE A 278 -24.66 17.10 -21.40
CA ILE A 278 -23.54 16.60 -22.22
C ILE A 278 -22.61 15.69 -21.43
N PHE A 279 -22.40 15.95 -20.13
CA PHE A 279 -21.59 15.09 -19.27
C PHE A 279 -22.22 13.71 -19.12
N TYR A 280 -23.54 13.63 -18.90
CA TYR A 280 -24.27 12.36 -18.78
C TYR A 280 -24.27 11.58 -20.08
N LEU A 281 -24.48 12.26 -21.23
CA LEU A 281 -24.38 11.64 -22.54
C LEU A 281 -22.99 11.04 -22.80
N LYS A 282 -21.90 11.79 -22.50
CA LYS A 282 -20.53 11.29 -22.64
C LYS A 282 -20.28 10.07 -21.75
N THR A 283 -20.74 10.11 -20.49
CA THR A 283 -20.60 8.99 -19.56
C THR A 283 -21.37 7.76 -20.05
N MET A 284 -22.59 7.95 -20.52
CA MET A 284 -23.42 6.87 -21.11
C MET A 284 -22.75 6.29 -22.36
N PHE A 285 -22.20 7.13 -23.24
CA PHE A 285 -21.48 6.66 -24.44
C PHE A 285 -20.23 5.82 -24.06
N VAL A 286 -19.45 6.26 -23.07
CA VAL A 286 -18.31 5.49 -22.59
C VAL A 286 -18.76 4.14 -22.01
N LEU A 287 -19.82 4.11 -21.19
CA LEU A 287 -20.34 2.87 -20.62
C LEU A 287 -20.84 1.91 -21.72
N LEU A 288 -21.58 2.43 -22.71
CA LEU A 288 -22.03 1.65 -23.87
C LEU A 288 -20.84 1.13 -24.68
N SER A 289 -19.80 1.94 -24.91
CA SER A 289 -18.60 1.49 -25.62
C SER A 289 -17.89 0.36 -24.85
N VAL A 290 -17.78 0.45 -23.53
CA VAL A 290 -17.21 -0.60 -22.68
C VAL A 290 -18.05 -1.88 -22.77
N LEU A 291 -19.39 -1.77 -22.74
CA LEU A 291 -20.29 -2.93 -22.88
C LEU A 291 -20.17 -3.59 -24.25
N VAL A 292 -20.08 -2.80 -25.33
CA VAL A 292 -19.90 -3.32 -26.70
C VAL A 292 -18.53 -4.01 -26.86
N ILE A 293 -17.46 -3.37 -26.37
CA ILE A 293 -16.10 -3.95 -26.40
C ILE A 293 -16.06 -5.25 -25.59
N ASN A 294 -16.67 -5.25 -24.41
CA ASN A 294 -16.76 -6.43 -23.57
C ASN A 294 -17.55 -7.56 -24.25
N SER A 295 -18.67 -7.24 -24.87
CA SER A 295 -19.50 -8.21 -25.62
C SER A 295 -18.73 -8.80 -26.80
N TYR A 296 -17.96 -7.97 -27.53
CA TYR A 296 -17.18 -8.41 -28.68
C TYR A 296 -15.96 -9.27 -28.29
N LEU A 297 -15.26 -8.89 -27.24
CA LEU A 297 -14.03 -9.57 -26.80
C LEU A 297 -14.28 -10.73 -25.81
N SER A 298 -15.52 -10.97 -25.42
CA SER A 298 -15.90 -11.97 -24.39
C SER A 298 -15.07 -11.85 -23.09
N ILE A 299 -14.55 -10.64 -22.81
CA ILE A 299 -13.68 -10.37 -21.64
C ILE A 299 -14.42 -10.72 -20.34
N TYR A 300 -15.70 -10.35 -20.26
CA TYR A 300 -16.54 -10.63 -19.09
C TYR A 300 -16.71 -12.14 -18.85
N THR A 301 -16.99 -12.90 -19.90
CA THR A 301 -17.10 -14.36 -19.80
C THR A 301 -15.78 -15.01 -19.42
N SER A 302 -14.66 -14.56 -19.99
CA SER A 302 -13.34 -15.04 -19.64
C SER A 302 -12.98 -14.70 -18.17
N ILE A 303 -13.34 -13.52 -17.69
CA ILE A 303 -13.15 -13.13 -16.29
C ILE A 303 -14.06 -13.97 -15.37
N LEU A 304 -15.35 -14.16 -15.73
CA LEU A 304 -16.26 -15.00 -14.95
C LEU A 304 -15.81 -16.46 -14.91
N LEU A 305 -15.38 -17.02 -16.04
CA LEU A 305 -14.80 -18.37 -16.09
C LEU A 305 -13.55 -18.45 -15.22
N SER A 306 -12.67 -17.48 -15.30
CA SER A 306 -11.48 -17.41 -14.46
C SER A 306 -11.81 -17.27 -12.97
N ILE A 307 -12.89 -16.56 -12.62
CA ILE A 307 -13.36 -16.47 -11.24
C ILE A 307 -14.01 -17.80 -10.81
N SER A 308 -14.82 -18.45 -11.66
CA SER A 308 -15.43 -19.74 -11.34
C SER A 308 -14.36 -20.85 -11.20
N GLU A 309 -13.40 -20.93 -12.13
CA GLU A 309 -12.28 -21.86 -12.02
C GLU A 309 -11.44 -21.62 -10.76
N LYS A 310 -11.33 -20.36 -10.34
CA LYS A 310 -10.64 -20.02 -9.11
C LYS A 310 -11.47 -20.31 -7.86
N LEU A 311 -12.79 -20.24 -7.96
CA LEU A 311 -13.71 -20.69 -6.91
C LEU A 311 -13.68 -22.22 -6.76
N ASP A 312 -13.51 -22.94 -7.86
CA ASP A 312 -13.36 -24.40 -7.90
C ASP A 312 -11.91 -24.85 -7.65
N SER A 313 -10.94 -23.92 -7.64
CA SER A 313 -9.54 -24.24 -7.41
C SER A 313 -9.25 -24.47 -5.91
N ASN A 314 -8.22 -25.31 -5.64
CA ASN A 314 -7.69 -25.55 -4.29
C ASN A 314 -7.32 -24.27 -3.51
N SER A 315 -7.22 -23.13 -4.17
CA SER A 315 -6.85 -21.84 -3.56
C SER A 315 -7.87 -21.30 -2.55
N LEU A 316 -9.18 -21.58 -2.72
CA LEU A 316 -10.20 -21.26 -1.69
C LEU A 316 -10.18 -22.27 -0.56
N GLY A 317 -9.99 -23.56 -0.89
CA GLY A 317 -9.81 -24.61 0.10
C GLY A 317 -8.62 -24.31 1.00
N ASP A 318 -7.45 -23.98 0.41
CA ASP A 318 -6.25 -23.58 1.16
C ASP A 318 -6.49 -22.40 2.11
N ARG A 319 -7.23 -21.37 1.66
CA ARG A 319 -7.58 -20.23 2.53
C ARG A 319 -8.51 -20.63 3.68
N GLN A 320 -9.50 -21.47 3.40
CA GLN A 320 -10.42 -21.97 4.41
C GLN A 320 -9.68 -22.86 5.42
N ASP A 321 -8.77 -23.70 4.96
CA ASP A 321 -7.95 -24.54 5.82
C ASP A 321 -7.04 -23.73 6.74
N ARG A 322 -6.44 -22.64 6.24
CA ARG A 322 -5.65 -21.70 7.06
C ARG A 322 -6.49 -20.94 8.09
N ILE A 323 -7.74 -20.59 7.74
CA ILE A 323 -8.67 -20.01 8.71
C ILE A 323 -9.09 -21.05 9.74
N ASN A 324 -9.39 -22.28 9.33
CA ASN A 324 -9.71 -23.39 10.23
C ASN A 324 -8.53 -23.72 11.16
N PHE A 325 -7.31 -23.71 10.64
CA PHE A 325 -6.08 -23.85 11.45
C PHE A 325 -6.02 -22.77 12.54
N PHE A 326 -6.25 -21.51 12.18
CA PHE A 326 -6.29 -20.42 13.17
C PHE A 326 -7.28 -20.75 14.30
N PHE A 327 -8.54 -21.04 13.99
CA PHE A 327 -9.56 -21.29 15.00
C PHE A 327 -9.25 -22.53 15.85
N THR A 328 -8.75 -23.58 15.22
CA THR A 328 -8.40 -24.84 15.91
C THR A 328 -7.27 -24.62 16.91
N GLU A 329 -6.16 -24.02 16.48
CA GLU A 329 -5.00 -23.81 17.34
C GLU A 329 -5.25 -22.73 18.40
N PHE A 330 -5.89 -21.60 18.00
CA PHE A 330 -6.23 -20.54 18.92
C PHE A 330 -7.19 -20.99 20.04
N SER A 331 -8.09 -21.96 19.75
CA SER A 331 -8.99 -22.51 20.76
C SER A 331 -8.23 -23.24 21.87
N LYS A 332 -7.11 -23.88 21.55
CA LYS A 332 -6.26 -24.64 22.48
C LYS A 332 -5.39 -23.76 23.38
N PHE A 333 -5.22 -22.49 23.05
CA PHE A 333 -4.39 -21.58 23.81
C PHE A 333 -4.92 -21.36 25.23
N SER A 334 -4.01 -21.22 26.19
CA SER A 334 -4.34 -20.78 27.54
C SER A 334 -4.97 -19.37 27.53
N PRO A 335 -5.72 -18.98 28.55
CA PRO A 335 -6.26 -17.62 28.63
C PRO A 335 -5.19 -16.53 28.51
N ALA A 336 -4.02 -16.72 29.10
CA ALA A 336 -2.90 -15.78 29.00
C ALA A 336 -2.37 -15.70 27.56
N THR A 337 -2.16 -16.85 26.88
CA THR A 337 -1.72 -16.89 25.48
C THR A 337 -2.77 -16.27 24.55
N LYS A 338 -4.07 -16.45 24.81
CA LYS A 338 -5.13 -15.77 24.04
C LYS A 338 -5.05 -14.24 24.16
N LEU A 339 -4.62 -13.72 25.30
CA LEU A 339 -4.51 -12.28 25.52
C LEU A 339 -3.26 -11.67 24.86
N ILE A 340 -2.07 -12.31 25.02
CA ILE A 340 -0.77 -11.75 24.61
C ILE A 340 -0.18 -12.41 23.38
N GLY A 341 -0.82 -13.48 22.86
CA GLY A 341 -0.39 -14.23 21.68
C GLY A 341 0.61 -15.34 21.99
N ALA A 342 0.86 -16.15 20.96
CA ALA A 342 1.81 -17.26 21.01
C ALA A 342 3.26 -16.87 20.64
N GLY A 343 3.49 -15.58 20.37
CA GLY A 343 4.77 -15.03 19.95
C GLY A 343 4.85 -14.75 18.45
N PRO A 344 5.71 -13.79 18.04
CA PRO A 344 5.94 -13.51 16.63
C PRO A 344 6.40 -14.75 15.87
N ALA A 345 5.91 -14.96 14.66
CA ALA A 345 6.10 -16.15 13.82
C ALA A 345 5.53 -17.47 14.39
N ALA A 346 4.70 -17.45 15.43
CA ALA A 346 4.18 -18.67 16.04
C ALA A 346 3.41 -19.56 15.04
N SER A 347 2.67 -19.01 14.11
CA SER A 347 1.98 -19.76 13.06
C SER A 347 2.94 -20.55 12.15
N ASN A 348 4.13 -19.99 11.90
CA ASN A 348 5.18 -20.65 11.11
C ASN A 348 5.94 -21.72 11.90
N ILE A 349 5.99 -21.57 13.23
CA ILE A 349 6.74 -22.47 14.12
C ILE A 349 5.89 -23.68 14.49
N LEU A 350 4.59 -23.49 14.73
CA LEU A 350 3.66 -24.55 15.10
C LEU A 350 3.31 -25.48 13.91
N GLY A 351 3.68 -25.10 12.70
CA GLY A 351 3.58 -25.92 11.51
C GLY A 351 2.15 -26.11 11.01
N PHE A 352 1.78 -25.39 9.97
CA PHE A 352 0.69 -25.81 9.10
C PHE A 352 1.27 -26.76 8.04
N GLU A 353 0.69 -27.97 7.91
CA GLU A 353 1.10 -28.92 6.87
C GLU A 353 0.98 -28.25 5.50
N GLY A 354 2.13 -28.02 4.82
CA GLY A 354 2.16 -27.44 3.48
C GLY A 354 2.63 -25.97 3.38
N ASN A 355 3.65 -25.56 4.12
CA ASN A 355 4.35 -24.26 3.95
C ASN A 355 3.50 -22.99 4.09
N GLY A 356 2.36 -23.05 4.76
CA GLY A 356 1.44 -21.93 4.83
C GLY A 356 1.41 -21.20 6.17
N THR A 357 1.56 -19.89 6.10
CA THR A 357 1.26 -18.98 7.20
C THR A 357 -0.23 -18.64 7.22
N ILE A 358 -0.72 -18.10 8.32
CA ILE A 358 -2.04 -17.46 8.36
C ILE A 358 -2.04 -16.30 7.35
N ILE A 359 -2.89 -16.38 6.31
CA ILE A 359 -2.88 -15.43 5.19
C ILE A 359 -3.35 -14.03 5.62
N SER A 360 -4.38 -13.95 6.49
CA SER A 360 -4.93 -12.68 6.92
C SER A 360 -4.06 -12.04 8.01
N LEU A 361 -3.70 -10.77 7.82
CA LEU A 361 -3.00 -9.98 8.85
C LEU A 361 -3.78 -9.96 10.18
N TYR A 362 -5.10 -9.87 10.13
CA TYR A 362 -5.93 -9.80 11.34
C TYR A 362 -5.84 -11.06 12.17
N TYR A 363 -5.98 -12.23 11.54
CA TYR A 363 -5.84 -13.51 12.21
C TYR A 363 -4.40 -13.77 12.64
N ASN A 364 -3.42 -13.37 11.83
CA ASN A 364 -2.02 -13.55 12.18
C ASN A 364 -1.63 -12.74 13.42
N VAL A 365 -2.03 -11.46 13.48
CA VAL A 365 -1.78 -10.60 14.65
C VAL A 365 -2.50 -11.13 15.89
N ALA A 366 -3.75 -11.62 15.75
CA ALA A 366 -4.48 -12.24 16.86
C ALA A 366 -3.76 -13.52 17.36
N PHE A 367 -3.16 -14.28 16.46
CA PHE A 367 -2.42 -15.49 16.80
C PHE A 367 -1.07 -15.19 17.47
N GLU A 368 -0.30 -14.28 16.89
CA GLU A 368 1.05 -13.94 17.34
C GLU A 368 1.07 -13.03 18.57
N LEU A 369 0.16 -12.05 18.63
CA LEU A 369 0.15 -10.99 19.65
C LEU A 369 -1.14 -10.98 20.49
N GLY A 370 -2.01 -11.96 20.30
CA GLY A 370 -3.24 -12.14 21.04
C GLY A 370 -4.33 -11.09 20.75
N ILE A 371 -5.38 -11.18 21.53
CA ILE A 371 -6.53 -10.27 21.44
C ILE A 371 -6.10 -8.82 21.67
N ILE A 372 -5.15 -8.57 22.56
CA ILE A 372 -4.64 -7.21 22.83
C ILE A 372 -3.96 -6.65 21.55
N GLY A 373 -3.09 -7.44 20.90
CA GLY A 373 -2.43 -7.04 19.66
C GLY A 373 -3.42 -6.76 18.52
N PHE A 374 -4.44 -7.59 18.40
CA PHE A 374 -5.51 -7.41 17.43
C PHE A 374 -6.27 -6.09 17.64
N PHE A 375 -6.67 -5.76 18.87
CA PHE A 375 -7.36 -4.49 19.14
C PHE A 375 -6.45 -3.27 18.98
N LEU A 376 -5.16 -3.38 19.31
CA LEU A 376 -4.20 -2.30 19.03
C LEU A 376 -4.04 -2.07 17.53
N LEU A 377 -3.93 -3.14 16.71
CA LEU A 377 -3.92 -3.02 15.26
C LEU A 377 -5.20 -2.35 14.75
N LEU A 378 -6.37 -2.81 15.16
CA LEU A 378 -7.65 -2.19 14.78
C LEU A 378 -7.72 -0.71 15.20
N SER A 379 -7.15 -0.37 16.35
CA SER A 379 -7.10 1.02 16.84
C SER A 379 -6.22 1.90 15.94
N ILE A 380 -5.06 1.40 15.46
CA ILE A 380 -4.22 2.11 14.49
C ILE A 380 -4.98 2.33 13.17
N LEU A 381 -5.56 1.24 12.61
CA LEU A 381 -6.29 1.30 11.35
C LEU A 381 -7.52 2.21 11.46
N GLY A 382 -8.27 2.10 12.55
CA GLY A 382 -9.43 2.95 12.86
C GLY A 382 -9.04 4.42 13.02
N TYR A 383 -7.93 4.70 13.69
CA TYR A 383 -7.43 6.07 13.85
C TYR A 383 -7.08 6.71 12.49
N VAL A 384 -6.37 5.97 11.63
CA VAL A 384 -6.06 6.43 10.25
C VAL A 384 -7.33 6.64 9.46
N PHE A 385 -8.27 5.71 9.54
CA PHE A 385 -9.55 5.80 8.85
C PHE A 385 -10.35 7.03 9.30
N LEU A 386 -10.47 7.27 10.60
CA LEU A 386 -11.20 8.42 11.15
C LEU A 386 -10.58 9.76 10.73
N HIS A 387 -9.25 9.82 10.57
CA HIS A 387 -8.58 11.05 10.13
C HIS A 387 -8.96 11.49 8.71
N ASN A 388 -9.44 10.57 7.84
CA ASN A 388 -9.94 10.94 6.53
C ASN A 388 -11.18 11.84 6.58
N PHE A 389 -12.02 11.71 7.60
CA PHE A 389 -13.21 12.55 7.73
C PHE A 389 -12.87 14.03 8.02
N PHE A 390 -11.69 14.29 8.58
CA PHE A 390 -11.21 15.65 8.82
C PHE A 390 -10.60 16.32 7.58
N ILE A 391 -10.41 15.56 6.49
CA ILE A 391 -9.88 16.11 5.23
C ILE A 391 -11.01 16.68 4.39
N LYS A 392 -11.26 17.97 4.51
CA LYS A 392 -12.37 18.66 3.81
C LYS A 392 -12.11 18.81 2.30
N SER A 393 -10.86 18.72 1.85
CA SER A 393 -10.48 18.91 0.45
C SER A 393 -10.83 17.69 -0.43
N LYS A 394 -10.76 17.84 -1.77
CA LYS A 394 -11.05 16.77 -2.74
C LYS A 394 -10.14 15.55 -2.57
N ILE A 395 -8.89 15.73 -2.10
CA ILE A 395 -7.97 14.64 -1.86
C ILE A 395 -8.50 13.62 -0.83
N GLY A 396 -9.33 14.08 0.13
CA GLY A 396 -9.93 13.22 1.14
C GLY A 396 -10.76 12.09 0.54
N PHE A 397 -11.49 12.34 -0.56
CA PHE A 397 -12.23 11.30 -1.26
C PHE A 397 -11.32 10.20 -1.82
N PHE A 398 -10.18 10.57 -2.40
CA PHE A 398 -9.23 9.60 -2.97
C PHE A 398 -8.41 8.89 -1.89
N LEU A 399 -8.06 9.60 -0.82
CA LEU A 399 -7.37 8.99 0.32
C LEU A 399 -8.24 7.96 1.05
N ILE A 400 -9.56 8.21 1.20
CA ILE A 400 -10.43 7.22 1.85
C ILE A 400 -10.56 5.95 1.01
N ILE A 401 -10.56 6.04 -0.34
CA ILE A 401 -10.49 4.86 -1.21
C ILE A 401 -9.21 4.09 -0.92
N SER A 402 -8.05 4.76 -0.93
CA SER A 402 -6.75 4.13 -0.64
C SER A 402 -6.72 3.47 0.74
N VAL A 403 -7.17 4.17 1.78
CA VAL A 403 -7.15 3.64 3.16
C VAL A 403 -8.07 2.43 3.32
N ILE A 404 -9.31 2.51 2.79
CA ILE A 404 -10.26 1.38 2.87
C ILE A 404 -9.73 0.19 2.08
N SER A 405 -9.21 0.42 0.86
CA SER A 405 -8.62 -0.66 0.06
C SER A 405 -7.50 -1.36 0.84
N GLY A 406 -6.59 -0.62 1.46
CA GLY A 406 -5.52 -1.22 2.25
C GLY A 406 -6.02 -2.00 3.48
N ILE A 407 -6.99 -1.45 4.22
CA ILE A 407 -7.61 -2.13 5.37
C ILE A 407 -8.29 -3.43 4.92
N MET A 408 -9.06 -3.40 3.84
CA MET A 408 -9.72 -4.59 3.31
C MET A 408 -8.73 -5.61 2.75
N HIS A 409 -7.66 -5.14 2.09
CA HIS A 409 -6.65 -6.02 1.51
C HIS A 409 -5.92 -6.85 2.57
N TYR A 410 -5.69 -6.31 3.76
CA TYR A 410 -5.10 -7.03 4.89
C TYR A 410 -5.95 -8.21 5.41
N TYR A 411 -7.22 -8.31 5.02
CA TYR A 411 -8.01 -9.51 5.26
C TYR A 411 -7.56 -10.68 4.36
N PHE A 412 -7.05 -10.38 3.17
CA PHE A 412 -6.67 -11.36 2.17
C PHE A 412 -5.17 -11.68 2.16
N VAL A 413 -4.33 -10.84 2.76
CA VAL A 413 -2.88 -10.99 2.78
C VAL A 413 -2.28 -10.58 4.12
N ASN A 414 -1.13 -11.18 4.45
CA ASN A 414 -0.35 -10.89 5.65
C ASN A 414 1.00 -10.27 5.28
N ASN A 415 0.97 -9.17 4.55
CA ASN A 415 2.18 -8.47 4.09
C ASN A 415 2.36 -7.10 4.77
N TYR A 416 2.17 -7.04 6.10
CA TYR A 416 2.30 -5.83 6.90
C TYR A 416 3.67 -5.15 6.79
N TYR A 417 4.71 -5.91 6.47
CA TYR A 417 6.09 -5.44 6.28
C TYR A 417 6.31 -4.65 4.99
N VAL A 418 5.30 -4.53 4.12
CA VAL A 418 5.37 -3.72 2.91
C VAL A 418 5.07 -2.24 3.25
N PRO A 419 5.82 -1.27 2.70
CA PRO A 419 5.77 0.12 3.14
C PRO A 419 4.49 0.87 2.75
N TRP A 420 3.72 0.39 1.79
CA TRP A 420 2.69 1.17 1.07
C TRP A 420 1.58 1.69 1.97
N PHE A 421 0.95 0.80 2.73
CA PHE A 421 -0.15 1.21 3.61
C PHE A 421 0.34 2.15 4.73
N TRP A 422 1.48 1.87 5.30
CA TRP A 422 2.03 2.68 6.41
C TRP A 422 2.42 4.08 5.97
N PHE A 423 2.93 4.20 4.75
CA PHE A 423 3.13 5.50 4.11
C PHE A 423 1.79 6.23 3.90
N ILE A 424 0.77 5.58 3.35
CA ILE A 424 -0.57 6.17 3.16
C ILE A 424 -1.17 6.57 4.51
N ALA A 425 -0.97 5.78 5.56
CA ALA A 425 -1.40 6.11 6.91
C ALA A 425 -0.75 7.40 7.45
N ALA A 426 0.58 7.50 7.36
CA ALA A 426 1.31 8.71 7.76
C ALA A 426 0.90 9.93 6.91
N PHE A 427 0.74 9.73 5.60
CA PHE A 427 0.32 10.77 4.66
C PHE A 427 -1.12 11.24 4.91
N THR A 428 -2.03 10.34 5.27
CA THR A 428 -3.41 10.67 5.66
C THR A 428 -3.45 11.58 6.88
N ILE A 429 -2.67 11.25 7.92
CA ILE A 429 -2.60 12.09 9.13
C ILE A 429 -1.98 13.46 8.82
N PHE A 430 -0.95 13.50 7.99
CA PHE A 430 -0.38 14.76 7.50
C PHE A 430 -1.44 15.61 6.76
N CYS A 431 -2.18 15.03 5.83
CA CYS A 431 -3.24 15.70 5.10
C CYS A 431 -4.36 16.18 6.02
N SER A 432 -4.79 15.37 7.00
CA SER A 432 -5.84 15.76 7.95
C SER A 432 -5.45 16.99 8.76
N LYS A 433 -4.22 17.05 9.26
CA LYS A 433 -3.70 18.22 10.01
C LYS A 433 -3.50 19.45 9.12
N LYS A 434 -3.16 19.25 7.83
CA LYS A 434 -3.02 20.34 6.87
C LYS A 434 -4.38 20.98 6.54
N PHE A 435 -5.39 20.16 6.25
CA PHE A 435 -6.70 20.62 5.76
C PHE A 435 -7.76 20.76 6.85
N ALA A 436 -7.45 20.48 8.12
CA ALA A 436 -8.36 20.73 9.24
C ALA A 436 -8.58 22.24 9.49
N ASN A 437 -7.60 23.07 9.13
CA ASN A 437 -7.61 24.52 9.37
C ASN A 437 -8.00 25.33 8.12
N GLU A 438 -8.30 24.69 7.00
CA GLU A 438 -8.87 25.27 5.78
C GLU A 438 -10.41 25.04 5.76
#